data_96b37a93263165cc978a3d01bfd8ac54
#
_entry.id   96b37a93263165cc978a3d01bfd8ac54
#
_cell.length_a   1.000
_cell.length_b   1.000
_cell.length_c   1.000
_cell.angle_alpha   90.00
_cell.angle_beta   90.00
_cell.angle_gamma   90.00
#
_symmetry.space_group_name_H-M   'P 1'
#
loop_
_entity.id
_entity.type
_entity.pdbx_description
1 polymer ?
#
loop_
_entity_poly.entity_id
_entity_poly.type
_entity_poly.pdbx_seq_one_letter_code
_entity_poly.pdbx_strand_id
1 'polypeptide(L)'
;MYPHKGQIDKARFQKAMEAKVFFLRFLNADCDRVAIENPRPLKIVELPKEDQRIQPYQFGDPWSKLTYLWLKNLPPLVYTNVLAEWKPFVPAGTGRKAGGDSYGARIPHNSKARSKTFPGIANAMAQQWGAVLGGDTAEP
;
A
#
# COMPACT_ATOMS: atom_id res chain seq x y z
N MET A 1 16.24 22.05 -11.78
CA MET A 1 15.92 22.90 -10.65
C MET A 1 14.76 22.40 -9.84
N TYR A 2 14.86 22.52 -8.56
CA TYR A 2 13.80 22.04 -7.71
C TYR A 2 12.74 23.10 -7.53
N PRO A 3 11.48 22.71 -7.43
CA PRO A 3 10.43 23.70 -7.22
C PRO A 3 10.58 24.34 -5.85
N HIS A 4 10.07 25.54 -5.72
CA HIS A 4 10.05 26.19 -4.44
C HIS A 4 9.13 25.46 -3.48
N LYS A 5 9.37 25.70 -2.21
CA LYS A 5 8.53 25.06 -1.19
C LYS A 5 7.07 25.37 -1.46
N GLY A 6 6.27 24.35 -1.49
CA GLY A 6 4.84 24.50 -1.74
C GLY A 6 4.45 24.42 -3.20
N GLN A 7 5.42 24.38 -4.09
CA GLN A 7 5.11 24.28 -5.51
C GLN A 7 5.33 22.84 -5.96
N ILE A 8 4.63 22.45 -7.00
CA ILE A 8 4.76 21.13 -7.56
C ILE A 8 5.34 21.21 -8.94
N ASP A 9 6.33 20.35 -9.20
CA ASP A 9 6.90 20.20 -10.51
C ASP A 9 5.79 19.77 -11.46
N LYS A 10 5.64 20.47 -12.58
CA LYS A 10 4.59 20.18 -13.53
C LYS A 10 4.64 18.75 -14.07
N ALA A 11 5.85 18.25 -14.33
CA ALA A 11 5.99 16.90 -14.84
C ALA A 11 5.54 15.88 -13.82
N ARG A 12 5.86 16.09 -12.55
CA ARG A 12 5.42 15.19 -11.49
C ARG A 12 3.91 15.27 -11.29
N PHE A 13 3.36 16.46 -11.39
CA PHE A 13 1.93 16.64 -11.24
C PHE A 13 1.20 15.90 -12.37
N GLN A 14 1.71 16.03 -13.59
CA GLN A 14 1.13 15.35 -14.74
C GLN A 14 1.14 13.84 -14.54
N LYS A 15 2.25 13.28 -14.08
CA LYS A 15 2.33 11.85 -13.82
C LYS A 15 1.39 11.43 -12.71
N ALA A 16 1.27 12.27 -11.68
CA ALA A 16 0.36 11.96 -10.58
C ALA A 16 -1.09 11.92 -11.05
N MET A 17 -1.47 12.83 -11.93
CA MET A 17 -2.82 12.84 -12.44
C MET A 17 -3.08 11.67 -13.38
N GLU A 18 -2.08 11.25 -14.14
CA GLU A 18 -2.21 10.06 -14.98
C GLU A 18 -2.38 8.81 -14.11
N ALA A 19 -1.62 8.74 -13.03
CA ALA A 19 -1.74 7.64 -12.10
C ALA A 19 -3.12 7.63 -11.44
N LYS A 20 -3.68 8.79 -11.17
CA LYS A 20 -5.03 8.89 -10.62
C LYS A 20 -6.06 8.32 -11.58
N VAL A 21 -5.96 8.67 -12.86
CA VAL A 21 -6.87 8.15 -13.85
C VAL A 21 -6.78 6.63 -13.91
N PHE A 22 -5.56 6.11 -13.87
CA PHE A 22 -5.33 4.66 -13.89
C PHE A 22 -5.95 4.01 -12.65
N PHE A 23 -5.75 4.62 -11.48
CA PHE A 23 -6.31 4.13 -10.23
C PHE A 23 -7.83 4.07 -10.30
N LEU A 24 -8.46 5.14 -10.80
CA LEU A 24 -9.92 5.19 -10.87
C LEU A 24 -10.47 4.16 -11.87
N ARG A 25 -9.70 3.82 -12.88
CA ARG A 25 -10.12 2.77 -13.80
C ARG A 25 -10.23 1.43 -13.09
N PHE A 26 -9.28 1.12 -12.22
CA PHE A 26 -9.35 -0.12 -11.46
C PHE A 26 -10.49 -0.07 -10.44
N LEU A 27 -10.63 1.06 -9.76
CA LEU A 27 -11.67 1.18 -8.74
C LEU A 27 -13.05 1.05 -9.34
N ASN A 28 -13.23 1.55 -10.56
CA ASN A 28 -14.52 1.53 -11.23
C ASN A 28 -14.62 0.42 -12.27
N ALA A 29 -13.74 -0.57 -12.21
CA ALA A 29 -13.76 -1.67 -13.16
C ALA A 29 -15.06 -2.47 -13.05
N ASP A 30 -15.44 -3.07 -14.17
CA ASP A 30 -16.63 -3.89 -14.20
C ASP A 30 -16.26 -5.24 -13.58
N CYS A 31 -16.13 -5.24 -12.30
CA CYS A 31 -15.74 -6.41 -11.53
C CYS A 31 -16.47 -6.33 -10.21
N ASP A 32 -17.03 -7.46 -9.76
CA ASP A 32 -17.83 -7.46 -8.57
C ASP A 32 -17.03 -7.16 -7.32
N ARG A 33 -15.80 -7.56 -7.27
CA ARG A 33 -14.96 -7.35 -6.11
C ARG A 33 -13.62 -6.78 -6.54
N VAL A 34 -13.19 -5.74 -5.85
CA VAL A 34 -11.95 -5.07 -6.17
C VAL A 34 -11.21 -4.72 -4.89
N ALA A 35 -9.91 -4.92 -4.88
CA ALA A 35 -9.05 -4.44 -3.81
C ALA A 35 -7.87 -3.72 -4.45
N ILE A 36 -7.59 -2.53 -4.00
CA ILE A 36 -6.44 -1.77 -4.44
C ILE A 36 -5.59 -1.43 -3.23
N GLU A 37 -4.31 -1.72 -3.32
CA GLU A 37 -3.39 -1.45 -2.25
C GLU A 37 -2.40 -0.41 -2.75
N ASN A 38 -2.17 0.60 -1.98
CA ASN A 38 -1.29 1.68 -2.40
C ASN A 38 -0.71 2.37 -1.19
N PRO A 39 0.47 2.93 -1.31
CA PRO A 39 0.98 3.76 -0.23
C PRO A 39 0.16 5.03 -0.12
N ARG A 40 0.39 5.78 0.94
CA ARG A 40 -0.34 7.02 1.17
C ARG A 40 -0.23 7.93 -0.06
N PRO A 41 -1.36 8.32 -0.64
CA PRO A 41 -1.32 9.16 -1.84
C PRO A 41 -1.00 10.62 -1.49
N LEU A 42 -0.55 11.35 -2.47
CA LEU A 42 -0.35 12.77 -2.30
C LEU A 42 -1.71 13.46 -2.19
N LYS A 43 -1.80 14.41 -1.29
CA LYS A 43 -3.08 15.11 -1.08
C LYS A 43 -3.58 15.79 -2.35
N ILE A 44 -2.68 16.30 -3.16
CA ILE A 44 -3.09 17.04 -4.32
C ILE A 44 -3.78 16.15 -5.36
N VAL A 45 -3.58 14.86 -5.27
CA VAL A 45 -4.20 13.93 -6.22
C VAL A 45 -5.67 13.73 -5.88
N GLU A 46 -6.05 13.90 -4.62
CA GLU A 46 -7.44 13.80 -4.20
C GLU A 46 -8.10 12.50 -4.59
N LEU A 47 -7.52 11.40 -4.21
CA LEU A 47 -8.15 10.10 -4.39
C LEU A 47 -9.34 9.97 -3.44
N PRO A 48 -10.28 9.08 -3.76
CA PRO A 48 -11.36 8.79 -2.83
C PRO A 48 -10.78 8.35 -1.49
N LYS A 49 -11.57 8.49 -0.44
CA LYS A 49 -11.11 8.07 0.88
C LYS A 49 -10.90 6.56 0.89
N GLU A 50 -9.81 6.16 1.49
CA GLU A 50 -9.50 4.73 1.62
C GLU A 50 -10.46 4.05 2.59
N ASP A 51 -10.66 2.76 2.41
CA ASP A 51 -11.52 2.00 3.29
C ASP A 51 -10.77 1.47 4.51
N GLN A 52 -9.47 1.26 4.39
CA GLN A 52 -8.69 0.74 5.50
C GLN A 52 -7.23 1.16 5.36
N ARG A 53 -6.56 1.29 6.50
CA ARG A 53 -5.11 1.51 6.56
C ARG A 53 -4.51 0.36 7.31
N ILE A 54 -3.43 -0.20 6.79
CA ILE A 54 -2.78 -1.35 7.41
C ILE A 54 -1.28 -1.15 7.45
N GLN A 55 -0.65 -1.96 8.28
CA GLN A 55 0.79 -1.99 8.44
C GLN A 55 1.26 -3.45 8.39
N PRO A 56 2.42 -3.73 7.81
CA PRO A 56 2.90 -5.11 7.75
C PRO A 56 3.01 -5.78 9.13
N TYR A 57 3.39 -5.01 10.16
CA TYR A 57 3.55 -5.61 11.49
C TYR A 57 2.23 -6.09 12.09
N GLN A 58 1.12 -5.69 11.53
CA GLN A 58 -0.19 -6.17 11.99
C GLN A 58 -0.49 -7.55 11.43
N PHE A 59 0.36 -8.03 10.51
CA PHE A 59 0.16 -9.30 9.84
C PHE A 59 1.40 -10.19 9.92
N GLY A 60 2.29 -9.90 10.85
CA GLY A 60 3.41 -10.79 11.12
C GLY A 60 4.74 -10.45 10.50
N ASP A 61 4.81 -9.39 9.71
CA ASP A 61 6.09 -8.96 9.13
C ASP A 61 6.63 -7.78 9.94
N PRO A 62 7.87 -7.84 10.39
CA PRO A 62 8.37 -6.86 11.37
C PRO A 62 8.74 -5.51 10.78
N TRP A 63 7.82 -4.95 10.01
CA TRP A 63 8.07 -3.67 9.33
C TRP A 63 6.86 -2.75 9.46
N SER A 64 7.12 -1.44 9.41
CA SER A 64 6.04 -0.49 9.26
C SER A 64 6.12 0.10 7.85
N LYS A 65 5.00 0.15 7.20
CA LYS A 65 4.86 0.77 5.88
C LYS A 65 3.39 1.06 5.71
N LEU A 66 2.99 2.28 6.00
CA LEU A 66 1.58 2.63 5.96
C LEU A 66 1.02 2.36 4.57
N THR A 67 0.01 1.53 4.52
CA THR A 67 -0.58 1.07 3.28
C THR A 67 -2.08 1.31 3.32
N TYR A 68 -2.60 1.90 2.27
CA TYR A 68 -4.02 2.21 2.18
C TYR A 68 -4.69 1.16 1.30
N LEU A 69 -5.89 0.76 1.69
CA LEU A 69 -6.69 -0.18 0.92
C LEU A 69 -7.99 0.46 0.50
N TRP A 70 -8.34 0.30 -0.77
CA TRP A 70 -9.65 0.66 -1.29
C TRP A 70 -10.33 -0.64 -1.67
N LEU A 71 -11.53 -0.87 -1.12
CA LEU A 71 -12.22 -2.15 -1.23
C LEU A 71 -13.59 -1.98 -1.87
N LYS A 72 -13.94 -2.93 -2.72
CA LYS A 72 -15.27 -2.97 -3.30
C LYS A 72 -15.82 -4.36 -3.04
N ASN A 73 -16.86 -4.43 -2.26
CA ASN A 73 -17.52 -5.70 -1.91
C ASN A 73 -16.57 -6.71 -1.28
N LEU A 74 -15.64 -6.24 -0.50
CA LEU A 74 -14.74 -7.07 0.27
C LEU A 74 -14.68 -6.51 1.68
N PRO A 75 -14.61 -7.36 2.70
CA PRO A 75 -14.52 -6.88 4.07
C PRO A 75 -13.12 -6.35 4.37
N PRO A 76 -12.98 -5.43 5.31
CA PRO A 76 -11.65 -5.03 5.75
C PRO A 76 -10.88 -6.23 6.30
N LEU A 77 -9.58 -6.19 6.18
CA LEU A 77 -8.75 -7.26 6.69
C LEU A 77 -8.71 -7.23 8.22
N VAL A 78 -8.76 -8.41 8.82
CA VAL A 78 -8.60 -8.55 10.25
C VAL A 78 -7.13 -8.85 10.52
N TYR A 79 -6.54 -8.19 11.50
CA TYR A 79 -5.15 -8.40 11.83
C TYR A 79 -4.92 -9.84 12.24
N THR A 80 -3.85 -10.42 11.75
CA THR A 80 -3.58 -11.83 12.02
C THR A 80 -2.50 -12.05 13.06
N ASN A 81 -1.52 -11.16 13.12
CA ASN A 81 -0.42 -11.36 14.06
C ASN A 81 0.24 -10.01 14.31
N VAL A 82 -0.25 -9.28 15.27
CA VAL A 82 0.27 -7.95 15.57
C VAL A 82 1.55 -8.07 16.37
N LEU A 83 2.66 -7.73 15.73
CA LEU A 83 3.96 -7.83 16.38
C LEU A 83 4.17 -6.68 17.35
N ALA A 84 4.95 -6.91 18.38
CA ALA A 84 5.26 -5.89 19.37
C ALA A 84 6.40 -4.98 18.93
N GLU A 85 7.23 -5.46 18.02
CA GLU A 85 8.39 -4.69 17.57
C GLU A 85 8.50 -4.73 16.06
N TRP A 86 8.87 -3.63 15.48
CA TRP A 86 9.05 -3.51 14.05
C TRP A 86 9.99 -2.37 13.73
N LYS A 87 10.43 -2.29 12.48
CA LYS A 87 11.27 -1.20 11.99
C LYS A 87 10.65 -0.59 10.73
N PRO A 88 10.93 0.67 10.46
CA PRO A 88 10.44 1.25 9.22
C PRO A 88 11.00 0.54 8.00
N PHE A 89 10.18 0.36 6.99
CA PHE A 89 10.62 -0.27 5.76
C PHE A 89 11.01 0.83 4.79
N VAL A 90 12.31 1.06 4.66
CA VAL A 90 12.82 2.13 3.80
C VAL A 90 13.82 1.58 2.80
N PRO A 91 13.83 2.10 1.59
CA PRO A 91 14.79 1.66 0.59
C PRO A 91 16.21 2.05 0.98
N ALA A 92 17.15 1.28 0.54
CA ALA A 92 18.55 1.60 0.76
C ALA A 92 18.85 2.96 0.13
N GLY A 93 19.56 3.77 0.83
CA GLY A 93 19.93 5.07 0.30
C GLY A 93 18.95 6.19 0.55
N THR A 94 17.79 5.88 1.11
CA THR A 94 16.88 6.95 1.39
C THR A 94 17.00 7.38 2.82
N GLY A 95 16.75 8.53 3.06
CA GLY A 95 16.65 9.01 4.34
C GLY A 95 17.72 9.31 5.01
N ARG A 96 18.26 9.45 5.02
CA ARG A 96 18.87 9.80 5.86
C ARG A 96 19.69 10.57 5.83
N LYS A 97 20.14 10.98 6.07
CA LYS A 97 20.76 11.79 6.18
C LYS A 97 21.91 11.67 6.66
N ALA A 98 22.61 12.51 6.61
CA ALA A 98 23.89 12.52 6.97
C ALA A 98 24.15 11.62 8.02
N GLY A 99 24.97 10.81 7.87
CA GLY A 99 25.38 9.94 8.83
C GLY A 99 24.30 9.07 9.19
N GLY A 100 23.25 9.22 8.56
CA GLY A 100 22.14 8.53 8.99
C GLY A 100 22.22 7.12 8.79
N ASP A 101 22.00 6.46 9.78
CA ASP A 101 21.83 5.12 9.67
C ASP A 101 20.50 4.92 9.19
N SER A 102 20.32 4.10 8.29
CA SER A 102 19.02 3.76 7.95
C SER A 102 18.47 2.96 8.98
N TYR A 103 17.39 3.31 9.53
CA TYR A 103 16.81 2.40 10.38
C TYR A 103 15.98 1.58 9.61
N GLY A 104 15.86 0.43 9.46
CA GLY A 104 14.99 -0.46 8.76
C GLY A 104 15.77 -1.28 7.81
N ALA A 105 15.09 -2.02 6.97
CA ALA A 105 15.72 -2.95 6.08
C ALA A 105 16.41 -2.20 4.96
N ARG A 106 17.55 -2.70 4.57
CA ARG A 106 18.18 -2.17 3.39
C ARG A 106 17.68 -2.97 2.23
N ILE A 107 16.77 -2.40 1.48
CA ILE A 107 16.23 -3.08 0.32
C ILE A 107 16.76 -2.41 -0.93
N PRO A 108 16.77 -3.13 -2.05
CA PRO A 108 17.24 -2.55 -3.29
C PRO A 108 16.44 -1.31 -3.63
N HIS A 109 17.12 -0.30 -4.17
CA HIS A 109 16.46 0.94 -4.51
C HIS A 109 15.85 0.81 -5.89
N ASN A 110 14.81 0.02 -6.01
CA ASN A 110 14.09 -0.11 -7.26
C ASN A 110 12.60 -0.28 -6.97
N SER A 111 11.80 0.12 -7.91
CA SER A 111 10.36 0.12 -7.69
C SER A 111 9.79 -1.27 -7.53
N LYS A 112 10.38 -2.25 -8.18
CA LYS A 112 9.86 -3.61 -8.09
C LYS A 112 9.98 -4.14 -6.66
N ALA A 113 11.14 -3.95 -6.03
CA ALA A 113 11.32 -4.42 -4.66
C ALA A 113 10.44 -3.65 -3.69
N ARG A 114 10.30 -2.35 -3.92
CA ARG A 114 9.52 -1.52 -3.00
C ARG A 114 8.01 -1.72 -3.14
N SER A 115 7.57 -2.22 -4.27
CA SER A 115 6.15 -2.38 -4.52
C SER A 115 5.61 -3.75 -4.15
N LYS A 116 6.47 -4.67 -3.72
CA LYS A 116 5.99 -5.98 -3.35
C LYS A 116 5.11 -5.94 -2.13
N THR A 117 4.03 -6.70 -2.18
CA THR A 117 3.17 -6.85 -1.02
C THR A 117 3.84 -7.78 -0.01
N PHE A 118 3.77 -7.44 1.25
CA PHE A 118 4.36 -8.26 2.30
C PHE A 118 3.62 -9.59 2.41
N PRO A 119 4.36 -10.70 2.67
CA PRO A 119 3.73 -12.02 2.73
C PRO A 119 2.58 -12.13 3.71
N GLY A 120 2.69 -11.50 4.87
CA GLY A 120 1.62 -11.57 5.87
C GLY A 120 0.34 -10.93 5.37
N ILE A 121 0.46 -9.79 4.71
CA ILE A 121 -0.70 -9.12 4.14
C ILE A 121 -1.27 -9.96 3.00
N ALA A 122 -0.41 -10.47 2.13
CA ALA A 122 -0.87 -11.29 1.01
C ALA A 122 -1.60 -12.54 1.49
N ASN A 123 -1.08 -13.17 2.54
CA ASN A 123 -1.73 -14.35 3.11
C ASN A 123 -3.07 -14.00 3.73
N ALA A 124 -3.16 -12.86 4.41
CA ALA A 124 -4.42 -12.42 4.98
C ALA A 124 -5.46 -12.18 3.90
N MET A 125 -5.06 -11.55 2.81
CA MET A 125 -5.95 -11.33 1.68
C MET A 125 -6.43 -12.66 1.12
N ALA A 126 -5.52 -13.60 0.90
CA ALA A 126 -5.87 -14.89 0.33
C ALA A 126 -6.81 -15.66 1.24
N GLN A 127 -6.52 -15.68 2.53
CA GLN A 127 -7.36 -16.43 3.46
C GLN A 127 -8.70 -15.77 3.71
N GLN A 128 -8.70 -14.49 3.98
CA GLN A 128 -9.93 -13.82 4.38
C GLN A 128 -10.84 -13.53 3.21
N TRP A 129 -10.28 -13.07 2.10
CA TRP A 129 -11.09 -12.79 0.93
C TRP A 129 -11.37 -14.05 0.12
N GLY A 130 -10.46 -15.00 0.15
CA GLY A 130 -10.69 -16.28 -0.46
C GLY A 130 -11.85 -17.01 0.21
N ALA A 131 -11.97 -16.88 1.53
CA ALA A 131 -13.06 -17.47 2.25
C ALA A 131 -14.41 -16.86 1.84
N VAL A 132 -14.42 -15.54 1.61
CA VAL A 132 -15.63 -14.86 1.16
C VAL A 132 -16.04 -15.39 -0.21
N LEU A 133 -15.08 -15.56 -1.12
CA LEU A 133 -15.36 -16.07 -2.44
C LEU A 133 -15.72 -17.54 -2.41
N GLY A 134 -14.97 -18.31 -1.67
CA GLY A 134 -15.21 -19.76 -1.60
C GLY A 134 -16.40 -20.13 -0.78
N GLY A 135 -16.72 -19.32 0.19
CA GLY A 135 -17.84 -19.60 1.06
C GLY A 135 -19.13 -19.67 0.32
N ASP A 136 -19.20 -18.94 -0.79
CA ASP A 136 -20.41 -18.95 -1.56
C ASP A 136 -20.60 -20.29 -2.23
N THR A 137 -19.54 -21.03 -2.45
CA THR A 137 -19.66 -22.28 -3.16
C THR A 137 -19.30 -23.43 -2.29
N ALA A 138 -18.52 -23.21 -1.32
CA ALA A 138 -18.03 -24.28 -0.54
C ALA A 138 -19.06 -24.87 0.31
N GLU A 139 -20.06 -24.32 0.60
CA GLU A 139 -20.79 -24.78 1.53
C GLU A 139 -21.55 -25.78 1.10
N PRO A 140 -21.49 -26.79 1.50
CA PRO A 140 -22.36 -27.89 1.19
C PRO A 140 -23.61 -27.80 2.03
#